data_d81cf01e99d4db87e899c7582fad9b47
#
_entry.id   d81cf01e99d4db87e899c7582fad9b47
#
_cell.length_a   1.000
_cell.length_b   1.000
_cell.length_c   1.000
_cell.angle_alpha   90.00
_cell.angle_beta   90.00
_cell.angle_gamma   90.00
#
_symmetry.space_group_name_H-M   'P 1'
#
loop_
_entity.id
_entity.type
_entity.pdbx_description
1 polymer ?
#
loop_
_entity_poly.entity_id
_entity_poly.type
_entity_poly.pdbx_seq_one_letter_code
_entity_poly.pdbx_strand_id
1 'polypeptide(L)'
;SCEEYVFLDKLHYLAAGGRLSKASAFFGDMLKMKPVISPQPEGARKMGVVRNQQDQLKMAREKLAASLQKDSRAFIMLEYSDNFEWVNKTVKKFVGQLYPRTEIILQPLSLTSGAHMGPGTWAVAFLPEFALL
;
A
#
# COMPACT_ATOMS: atom_id res chain seq x y z
N SER A 1 -12.97 -10.05 -4.60
CA SER A 1 -11.81 -9.73 -5.41
C SER A 1 -10.72 -9.11 -4.54
N CYS A 2 -9.50 -9.20 -5.03
CA CYS A 2 -8.34 -8.71 -4.29
C CYS A 2 -8.27 -7.18 -4.35
N GLU A 3 -7.99 -6.56 -3.21
CA GLU A 3 -7.73 -5.13 -3.15
C GLU A 3 -6.27 -4.93 -2.81
N GLU A 4 -5.67 -3.90 -3.38
CA GLU A 4 -4.29 -3.58 -3.12
C GLU A 4 -4.10 -2.08 -3.02
N TYR A 5 -3.34 -1.64 -2.02
CA TYR A 5 -3.01 -0.24 -1.82
C TYR A 5 -1.51 -0.12 -1.67
N VAL A 6 -0.91 0.74 -2.50
CA VAL A 6 0.53 0.92 -2.55
C VAL A 6 0.85 2.29 -1.97
N PHE A 7 1.74 2.30 -1.00
CA PHE A 7 2.15 3.50 -0.29
C PHE A 7 3.54 3.89 -0.74
N LEU A 8 3.63 4.98 -1.49
CA LEU A 8 4.89 5.42 -2.03
C LEU A 8 5.58 6.39 -1.08
N ASP A 9 6.91 6.40 -1.13
CA ASP A 9 7.67 7.31 -0.32
C ASP A 9 7.79 8.68 -0.98
N LYS A 10 7.89 8.71 -2.30
CA LYS A 10 8.09 9.96 -3.03
C LYS A 10 7.28 10.00 -4.31
N LEU A 11 6.66 11.13 -4.54
CA LEU A 11 5.82 11.33 -5.72
C LEU A 11 6.62 11.29 -7.02
N HIS A 12 7.86 11.78 -7.00
CA HIS A 12 8.59 11.92 -8.27
C HIS A 12 8.91 10.57 -8.93
N TYR A 13 9.02 9.50 -8.18
CA TYR A 13 9.23 8.18 -8.77
C TYR A 13 8.01 7.75 -9.58
N LEU A 14 6.84 8.05 -9.08
CA LEU A 14 5.60 7.71 -9.77
C LEU A 14 5.46 8.52 -11.05
N ALA A 15 5.78 9.80 -10.99
CA ALA A 15 5.70 10.67 -12.14
C ALA A 15 6.73 10.28 -13.19
N ALA A 16 7.95 9.96 -12.75
CA ALA A 16 9.01 9.56 -13.67
C ALA A 16 8.68 8.25 -14.37
N GLY A 17 7.93 7.39 -13.72
CA GLY A 17 7.53 6.13 -14.32
C GLY A 17 6.30 6.24 -15.21
N GLY A 18 5.75 7.43 -15.39
CA GLY A 18 4.58 7.61 -16.24
C GLY A 18 3.29 7.12 -15.63
N ARG A 19 3.28 6.87 -14.33
CA ARG A 19 2.09 6.33 -13.66
C ARG A 19 1.07 7.40 -13.31
N LEU A 20 1.51 8.67 -13.28
CA LEU A 20 0.61 9.79 -13.05
C LEU A 20 0.67 10.75 -14.21
N SER A 21 -0.46 11.37 -14.51
CA SER A 21 -0.49 12.41 -15.52
C SER A 21 0.34 13.59 -15.07
N LYS A 22 1.13 14.14 -15.96
CA LYS A 22 1.91 15.34 -15.67
C LYS A 22 1.01 16.52 -15.39
N ALA A 23 -0.21 16.47 -15.86
CA ALA A 23 -1.15 17.57 -15.66
C ALA A 23 -1.74 17.58 -14.26
N SER A 24 -1.55 16.50 -13.51
CA SER A 24 -2.02 16.53 -12.15
C SER A 24 -1.15 17.53 -11.43
N ALA A 25 -1.76 18.58 -10.96
CA ALA A 25 -1.06 19.71 -10.38
C ALA A 25 -0.50 19.36 -9.01
N PHE A 26 0.15 18.23 -8.90
CA PHE A 26 0.68 17.82 -7.62
C PHE A 26 2.14 18.15 -7.49
N PHE A 27 2.64 19.02 -8.33
CA PHE A 27 4.01 19.43 -8.25
C PHE A 27 4.11 20.61 -7.29
N GLY A 28 5.26 20.87 -6.77
CA GLY A 28 5.44 21.90 -5.78
C GLY A 28 5.35 21.34 -4.38
N ASP A 29 4.42 21.85 -3.58
CA ASP A 29 4.30 21.45 -2.19
C ASP A 29 4.02 19.97 -2.04
N MET A 30 3.39 19.37 -3.03
CA MET A 30 3.02 17.96 -2.96
C MET A 30 4.21 17.02 -3.18
N LEU A 31 5.35 17.53 -3.61
CA LEU A 31 6.53 16.68 -3.78
C LEU A 31 7.00 16.08 -2.48
N LYS A 32 6.66 16.68 -1.36
CA LYS A 32 7.02 16.15 -0.05
C LYS A 32 6.00 15.18 0.50
N MET A 33 4.92 14.99 -0.21
CA MET A 33 3.88 14.09 0.23
C MET A 33 4.11 12.67 -0.28
N LYS A 34 3.50 11.72 0.39
CA LYS A 34 3.61 10.31 0.03
C LYS A 34 2.28 9.87 -0.58
N PRO A 35 2.27 9.61 -1.88
CA PRO A 35 1.00 9.22 -2.52
C PRO A 35 0.62 7.78 -2.19
N VAL A 36 -0.69 7.53 -2.25
CA VAL A 36 -1.24 6.20 -2.09
C VAL A 36 -2.02 5.88 -3.35
N ILE A 37 -1.71 4.77 -3.96
CA ILE A 37 -2.37 4.36 -5.20
C ILE A 37 -2.91 2.95 -5.07
N SER A 38 -3.85 2.63 -5.94
CA SER A 38 -4.37 1.28 -6.06
C SER A 38 -4.21 0.86 -7.52
N PRO A 39 -3.47 -0.22 -7.79
CA PRO A 39 -3.33 -0.70 -9.17
C PRO A 39 -4.67 -1.15 -9.71
N GLN A 40 -4.97 -0.76 -10.93
CA GLN A 40 -6.17 -1.15 -11.63
C GLN A 40 -5.78 -1.63 -13.02
N PRO A 41 -6.64 -2.39 -13.71
CA PRO A 41 -6.31 -2.85 -15.06
C PRO A 41 -5.95 -1.72 -16.01
N GLU A 42 -6.55 -0.56 -15.83
CA GLU A 42 -6.31 0.58 -16.70
C GLU A 42 -5.17 1.47 -16.22
N GLY A 43 -4.52 1.13 -15.11
CA GLY A 43 -3.42 1.92 -14.59
C GLY A 43 -3.59 2.20 -13.10
N ALA A 44 -2.71 3.03 -12.56
CA ALA A 44 -2.73 3.32 -11.13
C ALA A 44 -3.84 4.33 -10.82
N ARG A 45 -4.65 4.01 -9.82
CA ARG A 45 -5.71 4.89 -9.37
C ARG A 45 -5.23 5.59 -8.11
N LYS A 46 -5.33 6.92 -8.10
CA LYS A 46 -4.90 7.68 -6.93
C LYS A 46 -5.94 7.54 -5.82
N MET A 47 -5.49 7.15 -4.65
CA MET A 47 -6.36 6.99 -3.50
C MET A 47 -6.19 8.12 -2.49
N GLY A 48 -5.09 8.87 -2.56
CA GLY A 48 -4.86 9.97 -1.65
C GLY A 48 -3.38 10.26 -1.51
N VAL A 49 -3.05 11.17 -0.60
CA VAL A 49 -1.68 11.46 -0.24
C VAL A 49 -1.60 11.60 1.27
N VAL A 50 -0.47 11.22 1.83
CA VAL A 50 -0.25 11.34 3.27
C VAL A 50 1.14 11.93 3.49
N ARG A 51 1.44 12.33 4.72
CA ARG A 51 2.65 13.08 5.00
C ARG A 51 3.80 12.25 5.56
N ASN A 52 3.47 11.16 6.25
CA ASN A 52 4.50 10.38 6.94
C ASN A 52 4.06 8.93 7.05
N GLN A 53 4.95 8.11 7.60
CA GLN A 53 4.67 6.70 7.73
C GLN A 53 3.51 6.41 8.68
N GLN A 54 3.35 7.21 9.72
CA GLN A 54 2.24 7.00 10.64
C GLN A 54 0.90 7.23 9.94
N ASP A 55 0.84 8.23 9.08
CA ASP A 55 -0.36 8.46 8.29
C ASP A 55 -0.58 7.36 7.26
N GLN A 56 0.49 6.77 6.75
CA GLN A 56 0.36 5.61 5.88
C GLN A 56 -0.31 4.45 6.62
N LEU A 57 0.14 4.18 7.84
CA LEU A 57 -0.45 3.12 8.66
C LEU A 57 -1.91 3.41 8.97
N LYS A 58 -2.21 4.65 9.27
CA LYS A 58 -3.60 5.05 9.56
C LYS A 58 -4.48 4.81 8.34
N MET A 59 -4.01 5.18 7.16
CA MET A 59 -4.79 4.97 5.94
C MET A 59 -4.93 3.48 5.64
N ALA A 60 -3.88 2.70 5.85
CA ALA A 60 -3.98 1.25 5.67
C ALA A 60 -5.03 0.67 6.58
N ARG A 61 -5.08 1.11 7.84
CA ARG A 61 -6.10 0.65 8.77
C ARG A 61 -7.49 1.01 8.29
N GLU A 62 -7.67 2.22 7.78
CA GLU A 62 -8.96 2.65 7.27
C GLU A 62 -9.40 1.82 6.06
N LYS A 63 -8.46 1.53 5.16
CA LYS A 63 -8.80 0.72 3.98
C LYS A 63 -9.14 -0.72 4.35
N LEU A 64 -8.39 -1.28 5.29
CA LEU A 64 -8.70 -2.63 5.75
C LEU A 64 -10.05 -2.65 6.48
N ALA A 65 -10.31 -1.66 7.32
CA ALA A 65 -11.55 -1.62 8.08
C ALA A 65 -12.78 -1.45 7.18
N ALA A 66 -12.61 -0.85 6.02
CA ALA A 66 -13.72 -0.71 5.08
C ALA A 66 -14.14 -2.05 4.47
N SER A 67 -13.26 -3.05 4.50
CA SER A 67 -13.51 -4.33 3.85
C SER A 67 -13.47 -5.53 4.79
N LEU A 68 -12.80 -5.42 5.93
CA LEU A 68 -12.60 -6.56 6.82
C LEU A 68 -13.19 -6.30 8.19
N GLN A 69 -13.77 -7.34 8.77
CA GLN A 69 -14.19 -7.29 10.16
C GLN A 69 -13.05 -7.77 11.05
N LYS A 70 -13.09 -7.37 12.31
CA LYS A 70 -12.00 -7.60 13.23
C LYS A 70 -11.65 -9.08 13.38
N ASP A 71 -12.63 -9.95 13.32
CA ASP A 71 -12.41 -11.38 13.46
C ASP A 71 -12.28 -12.11 12.13
N SER A 72 -12.08 -11.36 11.06
CA SER A 72 -11.95 -11.92 9.72
C SER A 72 -10.76 -12.85 9.63
N ARG A 73 -10.90 -13.88 8.82
CA ARG A 73 -9.81 -14.80 8.50
C ARG A 73 -9.28 -14.52 7.10
N ALA A 74 -9.32 -13.29 6.70
CA ALA A 74 -8.85 -12.90 5.40
C ALA A 74 -7.37 -13.23 5.23
N PHE A 75 -6.91 -13.16 4.00
CA PHE A 75 -5.52 -13.35 3.68
C PHE A 75 -4.94 -11.96 3.38
N ILE A 76 -3.88 -11.60 4.06
CA ILE A 76 -3.25 -10.30 3.90
C ILE A 76 -1.81 -10.49 3.46
N MET A 77 -1.44 -9.80 2.38
CA MET A 77 -0.08 -9.81 1.88
C MET A 77 0.51 -8.43 2.07
N LEU A 78 1.66 -8.37 2.72
CA LEU A 78 2.41 -7.12 2.84
C LEU A 78 3.61 -7.19 1.90
N GLU A 79 3.79 -6.15 1.11
CA GLU A 79 4.85 -6.11 0.13
C GLU A 79 5.86 -5.04 0.50
N TYR A 80 7.14 -5.32 0.29
CA TYR A 80 8.20 -4.41 0.67
C TYR A 80 9.13 -4.15 -0.50
N SER A 81 9.89 -3.07 -0.41
CA SER A 81 10.92 -2.75 -1.39
C SER A 81 12.27 -2.92 -0.69
N ASP A 82 12.93 -1.83 -0.36
CA ASP A 82 14.20 -1.86 0.36
C ASP A 82 14.01 -1.75 1.86
N ASN A 83 12.78 -1.88 2.34
CA ASN A 83 12.41 -1.61 3.72
C ASN A 83 11.83 -2.84 4.42
N PHE A 84 12.37 -4.02 4.13
CA PHE A 84 11.84 -5.26 4.70
C PHE A 84 11.75 -5.22 6.22
N GLU A 85 12.79 -4.74 6.89
CA GLU A 85 12.79 -4.76 8.35
C GLU A 85 11.66 -3.92 8.93
N TRP A 86 11.44 -2.77 8.36
CA TRP A 86 10.37 -1.91 8.85
C TRP A 86 9.01 -2.53 8.59
N VAL A 87 8.79 -3.08 7.40
CA VAL A 87 7.52 -3.73 7.09
C VAL A 87 7.30 -4.92 7.99
N ASN A 88 8.33 -5.73 8.19
CA ASN A 88 8.21 -6.93 9.01
C ASN A 88 7.98 -6.59 10.49
N LYS A 89 8.67 -5.60 11.03
CA LYS A 89 8.59 -5.31 12.45
C LYS A 89 7.43 -4.36 12.78
N THR A 90 7.21 -3.36 11.94
CA THR A 90 6.21 -2.34 12.26
C THR A 90 4.87 -2.63 11.61
N VAL A 91 4.85 -2.82 10.30
CA VAL A 91 3.57 -2.96 9.61
C VAL A 91 2.91 -4.28 9.93
N LYS A 92 3.67 -5.37 9.89
CA LYS A 92 3.11 -6.68 10.19
C LYS A 92 2.55 -6.74 11.60
N LYS A 93 3.25 -6.16 12.57
CA LYS A 93 2.77 -6.13 13.94
C LYS A 93 1.49 -5.30 14.05
N PHE A 94 1.46 -4.15 13.39
CA PHE A 94 0.31 -3.27 13.40
C PHE A 94 -0.92 -3.97 12.84
N VAL A 95 -0.78 -4.58 11.67
CA VAL A 95 -1.90 -5.27 11.02
C VAL A 95 -2.31 -6.51 11.81
N GLY A 96 -1.34 -7.26 12.33
CA GLY A 96 -1.63 -8.45 13.11
C GLY A 96 -2.39 -8.17 14.38
N GLN A 97 -2.15 -7.02 15.00
CA GLN A 97 -2.91 -6.64 16.19
C GLN A 97 -4.34 -6.23 15.84
N LEU A 98 -4.54 -5.65 14.67
CA LEU A 98 -5.87 -5.28 14.23
C LEU A 98 -6.69 -6.49 13.78
N TYR A 99 -6.04 -7.46 13.17
CA TYR A 99 -6.73 -8.62 12.59
C TYR A 99 -5.99 -9.91 13.00
N PRO A 100 -6.12 -10.31 14.25
CA PRO A 100 -5.30 -11.42 14.77
C PRO A 100 -5.59 -12.77 14.15
N ARG A 101 -6.69 -12.92 13.44
CA ARG A 101 -7.05 -14.20 12.84
C ARG A 101 -6.71 -14.30 11.37
N THR A 102 -6.12 -13.26 10.80
CA THR A 102 -5.73 -13.29 9.39
C THR A 102 -4.36 -13.92 9.24
N GLU A 103 -4.12 -14.48 8.07
CA GLU A 103 -2.79 -14.95 7.72
C GLU A 103 -2.08 -13.81 7.01
N ILE A 104 -0.89 -13.45 7.49
CA ILE A 104 -0.13 -12.33 6.92
C ILE A 104 1.16 -12.87 6.32
N ILE A 105 1.35 -12.60 5.04
CA ILE A 105 2.55 -13.01 4.32
C ILE A 105 3.29 -11.78 3.84
N LEU A 106 4.62 -11.81 3.92
CA LEU A 106 5.45 -10.75 3.39
C LEU A 106 6.13 -11.21 2.12
N GLN A 107 6.18 -10.34 1.13
CA GLN A 107 6.94 -10.63 -0.09
C GLN A 107 7.42 -9.34 -0.72
N PRO A 108 8.47 -9.40 -1.54
CA PRO A 108 8.94 -8.18 -2.20
C PRO A 108 7.93 -7.73 -3.26
N LEU A 109 7.88 -6.41 -3.47
CA LEU A 109 7.14 -5.86 -4.59
C LEU A 109 7.73 -6.42 -5.87
N SER A 110 6.90 -6.58 -6.89
CA SER A 110 7.40 -7.09 -8.15
C SER A 110 8.45 -6.13 -8.72
N LEU A 111 9.36 -6.67 -9.51
CA LEU A 111 10.40 -5.84 -10.10
C LEU A 111 9.81 -4.69 -10.90
N THR A 112 8.76 -4.96 -11.63
CA THR A 112 8.12 -3.94 -12.44
C THR A 112 7.59 -2.81 -11.57
N SER A 113 6.84 -3.17 -10.53
CA SER A 113 6.29 -2.17 -9.64
C SER A 113 7.39 -1.42 -8.87
N GLY A 114 8.37 -2.15 -8.34
CA GLY A 114 9.44 -1.53 -7.59
C GLY A 114 10.27 -0.58 -8.40
N ALA A 115 10.52 -0.91 -9.67
CA ALA A 115 11.32 -0.06 -10.53
C ALA A 115 10.66 1.28 -10.78
N HIS A 116 9.33 1.31 -10.79
CA HIS A 116 8.61 2.55 -11.09
C HIS A 116 8.21 3.33 -9.84
N MET A 117 8.18 2.68 -8.69
CA MET A 117 7.65 3.31 -7.48
C MET A 117 8.73 3.77 -6.51
N GLY A 118 9.96 3.26 -6.67
CA GLY A 118 11.11 3.74 -5.92
C GLY A 118 11.25 3.14 -4.53
N PRO A 119 12.36 3.49 -3.85
CA PRO A 119 12.64 2.96 -2.52
C PRO A 119 11.66 3.49 -1.49
N GLY A 120 11.53 2.78 -0.39
CA GLY A 120 10.62 3.18 0.69
C GLY A 120 9.17 2.84 0.44
N THR A 121 8.85 2.27 -0.71
CA THR A 121 7.48 1.89 -1.05
C THR A 121 7.11 0.58 -0.39
N TRP A 122 5.88 0.47 0.06
CA TRP A 122 5.33 -0.78 0.57
C TRP A 122 3.87 -0.86 0.18
N ALA A 123 3.30 -2.04 0.31
CA ALA A 123 1.91 -2.23 -0.11
C ALA A 123 1.21 -3.24 0.78
N VAL A 124 -0.09 -3.12 0.84
CA VAL A 124 -0.95 -4.11 1.46
C VAL A 124 -1.95 -4.57 0.43
N ALA A 125 -2.04 -5.89 0.26
CA ALA A 125 -3.02 -6.50 -0.62
C ALA A 125 -3.83 -7.49 0.21
N PHE A 126 -5.13 -7.58 -0.03
CA PHE A 126 -5.95 -8.48 0.76
C PHE A 126 -7.16 -8.96 -0.01
N LEU A 127 -7.58 -10.16 0.35
CA LEU A 127 -8.83 -10.73 -0.11
C LEU A 127 -9.80 -10.62 1.04
N PRO A 128 -10.88 -9.86 0.88
CA PRO A 128 -11.81 -9.61 1.94
C PRO A 128 -12.44 -10.90 2.27
N GLU A 129 -12.59 -11.87 2.20
CA GLU A 129 -13.24 -12.91 2.69
C GLU A 129 -13.35 -13.96 1.89
N PHE A 130 -12.93 -14.83 1.90
CA PHE A 130 -13.08 -15.64 1.10
C PHE A 130 -13.50 -16.72 1.59
N ALA A 131 -14.21 -16.84 1.41
CA ALA A 131 -14.78 -17.61 1.63
C ALA A 131 -14.41 -18.78 1.06
N LEU A 132 -14.07 -19.15 1.06
CA LEU A 132 -13.78 -20.04 0.55
C LEU A 132 -14.37 -20.97 0.58
N LEU A 133 -14.57 -20.95 0.48
CA LEU A 133 -14.98 -21.59 0.25
C LEU A 133 -15.04 -22.41 0.25
#